data_67cedb0c0869b75ca7dff2b23055551b
#
_entry.id   67cedb0c0869b75ca7dff2b23055551b
#
_cell.length_a   1.000
_cell.length_b   1.000
_cell.length_c   1.000
_cell.angle_alpha   90.00
_cell.angle_beta   90.00
_cell.angle_gamma   90.00
#
_symmetry.space_group_name_H-M   'P 1'
#
loop_
_entity.id
_entity.type
_entity.pdbx_description
1 polymer ?
#
loop_
_entity_poly.entity_id
_entity_poly.type
_entity_poly.pdbx_seq_one_letter_code
_entity_poly.pdbx_strand_id
1 'polypeptide(L)'
;ELSFYNNKYHLPLLEQLSRIPELRGSLNYDPLTRYIRRGTWFISESTDMELAYILSKADMPNFQTIGVNAHVFTNAGATIVQEMAFALAIGAEYLDKLTDTDLSIDAILPKMRFNVAVGQNYFMEMAKMRAYRVLWANIAKAFGAKEENAKMLIHAFNAQINMSLYDSYVNMLRTTTGSMSAILGGVHSFSVTPFDMVYEPTTEFAERIARNQQLILKEESHFDKVADPAAGSYYIEN
;
A
#
# COMPACT_ATOMS: atom_id res chain seq x y z
N GLU A 1 6.71 -6.11 -11.88
CA GLU A 1 6.80 -5.19 -10.71
C GLU A 1 7.48 -5.92 -9.55
N LEU A 2 8.48 -5.29 -8.94
CA LEU A 2 9.20 -5.82 -7.77
C LEU A 2 8.89 -4.95 -6.56
N SER A 3 8.49 -5.57 -5.44
CA SER A 3 8.19 -4.85 -4.20
C SER A 3 8.96 -5.46 -3.03
N PHE A 4 9.67 -4.62 -2.28
CA PHE A 4 10.51 -5.04 -1.16
C PHE A 4 9.93 -4.45 0.14
N TYR A 5 9.77 -5.28 1.16
CA TYR A 5 9.26 -4.91 2.47
C TYR A 5 10.25 -5.29 3.57
N ASN A 6 10.33 -4.47 4.61
CA ASN A 6 11.15 -4.73 5.81
C ASN A 6 12.63 -5.03 5.53
N ASN A 7 13.20 -4.46 4.49
CA ASN A 7 14.61 -4.66 4.16
C ASN A 7 15.50 -3.78 5.05
N LYS A 8 16.62 -4.32 5.53
CA LYS A 8 17.65 -3.57 6.27
C LYS A 8 18.66 -2.89 5.35
N TYR A 9 18.72 -3.27 4.09
CA TYR A 9 19.75 -2.87 3.12
C TYR A 9 19.18 -2.00 2.00
N HIS A 10 18.40 -0.98 2.38
CA HIS A 10 17.70 -0.14 1.41
C HIS A 10 18.64 0.57 0.42
N LEU A 11 19.73 1.20 0.89
CA LEU A 11 20.67 1.91 0.01
C LEU A 11 21.45 0.99 -0.94
N PRO A 12 22.10 -0.10 -0.47
CA PRO A 12 22.78 -1.02 -1.37
C PRO A 12 21.83 -1.67 -2.38
N LEU A 13 20.59 -1.94 -1.98
CA LEU A 13 19.57 -2.47 -2.87
C LEU A 13 19.16 -1.43 -3.91
N LEU A 14 18.90 -0.18 -3.50
CA LEU A 14 18.55 0.90 -4.41
C LEU A 14 19.66 1.15 -5.44
N GLU A 15 20.93 1.15 -5.02
CA GLU A 15 22.06 1.31 -5.91
C GLU A 15 22.12 0.25 -7.02
N GLN A 16 21.79 -0.99 -6.68
CA GLN A 16 21.72 -2.06 -7.68
C GLN A 16 20.51 -1.91 -8.60
N LEU A 17 19.33 -1.56 -8.04
CA LEU A 17 18.09 -1.40 -8.79
C LEU A 17 18.12 -0.17 -9.71
N SER A 18 18.81 0.91 -9.32
CA SER A 18 18.93 2.13 -10.12
C SER A 18 19.68 1.94 -11.44
N ARG A 19 20.39 0.82 -11.59
CA ARG A 19 21.01 0.42 -12.87
C ARG A 19 19.98 -0.01 -13.92
N ILE A 20 18.70 -0.16 -13.53
CA ILE A 20 17.59 -0.53 -14.39
C ILE A 20 16.53 0.59 -14.33
N PRO A 21 16.69 1.68 -15.12
CA PRO A 21 15.82 2.87 -15.01
C PRO A 21 14.35 2.60 -15.28
N GLU A 22 14.04 1.60 -16.09
CA GLU A 22 12.65 1.22 -16.44
C GLU A 22 11.98 0.31 -15.38
N LEU A 23 12.70 -0.02 -14.30
CA LEU A 23 12.16 -0.89 -13.26
C LEU A 23 10.91 -0.28 -12.64
N ARG A 24 9.87 -1.11 -12.52
CA ARG A 24 8.62 -0.78 -11.83
C ARG A 24 8.56 -1.54 -10.52
N GLY A 25 8.19 -0.83 -9.45
CA GLY A 25 8.08 -1.47 -8.16
C GLY A 25 8.20 -0.53 -6.99
N SER A 26 8.55 -1.08 -5.83
CA SER A 26 8.67 -0.27 -4.60
C SER A 26 9.65 -0.85 -3.61
N LEU A 27 10.30 0.03 -2.87
CA LEU A 27 11.19 -0.30 -1.75
C LEU A 27 10.45 -0.30 -0.41
N ASN A 28 9.37 0.44 -0.31
CA ASN A 28 8.50 0.57 0.87
C ASN A 28 9.24 0.88 2.18
N TYR A 29 10.22 1.79 2.12
CA TYR A 29 10.93 2.25 3.31
C TYR A 29 9.98 3.07 4.19
N ASP A 30 9.79 2.65 5.44
CA ASP A 30 8.81 3.27 6.35
C ASP A 30 9.27 3.22 7.80
N PRO A 31 10.16 4.14 8.21
CA PRO A 31 10.60 4.26 9.59
C PRO A 31 9.52 4.77 10.53
N LEU A 32 8.57 5.61 10.06
CA LEU A 32 7.50 6.15 10.91
C LEU A 32 6.54 5.06 11.37
N THR A 33 6.00 4.25 10.46
CA THR A 33 5.15 3.12 10.84
C THR A 33 5.92 2.10 11.69
N ARG A 34 7.21 1.87 11.39
CA ARG A 34 8.05 1.01 12.22
C ARG A 34 8.14 1.54 13.66
N TYR A 35 8.39 2.84 13.83
CA TYR A 35 8.47 3.47 15.16
C TYR A 35 7.15 3.32 15.91
N ILE A 36 6.02 3.62 15.27
CA ILE A 36 4.69 3.47 15.89
C ILE A 36 4.44 2.01 16.31
N ARG A 37 4.82 1.04 15.46
CA ARG A 37 4.57 -0.38 15.71
C ARG A 37 5.48 -0.99 16.76
N ARG A 38 6.76 -0.60 16.81
CA ARG A 38 7.81 -1.24 17.62
C ARG A 38 8.40 -0.38 18.72
N GLY A 39 8.09 0.91 18.75
CA GLY A 39 8.72 1.89 19.65
C GLY A 39 10.19 2.16 19.35
N THR A 40 10.71 1.71 18.21
CA THR A 40 12.13 1.84 17.84
C THR A 40 12.30 2.19 16.38
N TRP A 41 13.21 3.11 16.08
CA TRP A 41 13.70 3.41 14.75
C TRP A 41 14.54 2.26 14.17
N PHE A 42 14.88 2.28 12.88
CA PHE A 42 15.87 1.33 12.31
C PHE A 42 17.25 1.62 12.88
N ILE A 43 17.64 2.91 12.93
CA ILE A 43 18.91 3.42 13.48
C ILE A 43 18.59 4.52 14.49
N SER A 44 18.16 5.70 14.03
CA SER A 44 17.72 6.84 14.81
C SER A 44 16.73 7.67 13.98
N GLU A 45 15.94 8.54 14.60
CA GLU A 45 15.00 9.41 13.87
C GLU A 45 15.71 10.21 12.77
N SER A 46 16.77 10.92 13.13
CA SER A 46 17.52 11.77 12.18
C SER A 46 18.12 10.97 11.03
N THR A 47 18.75 9.83 11.31
CA THR A 47 19.36 8.98 10.27
C THR A 47 18.31 8.34 9.38
N ASP A 48 17.19 7.91 9.94
CA ASP A 48 16.12 7.29 9.17
C ASP A 48 15.39 8.30 8.29
N MET A 49 15.25 9.56 8.72
CA MET A 49 14.70 10.64 7.88
C MET A 49 15.69 11.08 6.80
N GLU A 50 17.00 11.17 7.11
CA GLU A 50 18.03 11.40 6.10
C GLU A 50 18.04 10.30 5.04
N LEU A 51 17.88 9.04 5.43
CA LEU A 51 17.75 7.93 4.50
C LEU A 51 16.49 8.06 3.63
N ALA A 52 15.34 8.43 4.20
CA ALA A 52 14.13 8.68 3.44
C ALA A 52 14.32 9.79 2.40
N TYR A 53 15.02 10.86 2.75
CA TYR A 53 15.39 11.94 1.85
C TYR A 53 16.28 11.43 0.70
N ILE A 54 17.36 10.69 0.99
CA ILE A 54 18.25 10.12 -0.03
C ILE A 54 17.47 9.20 -0.98
N LEU A 55 16.61 8.34 -0.45
CA LEU A 55 15.77 7.43 -1.23
C LEU A 55 14.79 8.19 -2.13
N SER A 56 14.28 9.34 -1.69
CA SER A 56 13.37 10.18 -2.47
C SER A 56 14.04 10.86 -3.66
N LYS A 57 15.37 11.04 -3.64
CA LYS A 57 16.16 11.61 -4.74
C LYS A 57 16.50 10.61 -5.86
N ALA A 58 16.16 9.33 -5.68
CA ALA A 58 16.48 8.32 -6.68
C ALA A 58 15.83 8.62 -8.04
N ASP A 59 16.62 8.63 -9.11
CA ASP A 59 16.14 8.82 -10.48
C ASP A 59 15.55 7.51 -11.04
N MET A 60 14.38 7.16 -10.53
CA MET A 60 13.62 5.97 -10.90
C MET A 60 12.15 6.35 -10.99
N PRO A 61 11.66 6.85 -12.14
CA PRO A 61 10.34 7.48 -12.25
C PRO A 61 9.17 6.53 -11.95
N ASN A 62 9.33 5.23 -12.19
CA ASN A 62 8.31 4.20 -11.98
C ASN A 62 8.51 3.38 -10.70
N PHE A 63 9.37 3.87 -9.77
CA PHE A 63 9.73 3.12 -8.57
C PHE A 63 9.49 3.97 -7.31
N GLN A 64 8.65 3.47 -6.42
CA GLN A 64 8.32 4.12 -5.16
C GLN A 64 9.32 3.70 -4.07
N THR A 65 9.94 4.66 -3.43
CA THR A 65 10.95 4.40 -2.40
C THR A 65 10.39 4.49 -0.98
N ILE A 66 9.40 5.36 -0.76
CA ILE A 66 8.76 5.57 0.53
C ILE A 66 7.45 4.79 0.59
N GLY A 67 7.29 3.98 1.63
CA GLY A 67 6.05 3.27 1.93
C GLY A 67 5.32 3.90 3.13
N VAL A 68 3.99 3.93 3.08
CA VAL A 68 3.14 4.13 4.24
C VAL A 68 2.44 2.80 4.50
N ASN A 69 2.92 2.04 5.49
CA ASN A 69 2.49 0.65 5.71
C ASN A 69 1.26 0.57 6.63
N ALA A 70 0.15 1.16 6.19
CA ALA A 70 -1.09 1.26 6.99
C ALA A 70 -1.74 -0.09 7.29
N HIS A 71 -1.50 -1.12 6.47
CA HIS A 71 -2.02 -2.48 6.69
C HIS A 71 -1.69 -3.05 8.08
N VAL A 72 -0.64 -2.56 8.73
CA VAL A 72 -0.27 -3.00 10.07
C VAL A 72 -1.29 -2.59 11.12
N PHE A 73 -1.96 -1.45 10.94
CA PHE A 73 -2.98 -0.96 11.86
C PHE A 73 -4.25 -1.80 11.79
N THR A 74 -4.73 -2.11 10.59
CA THR A 74 -5.87 -3.03 10.40
C THR A 74 -5.57 -4.40 11.00
N ASN A 75 -4.37 -4.95 10.77
CA ASN A 75 -3.96 -6.23 11.35
C ASN A 75 -3.78 -6.19 12.87
N ALA A 76 -3.67 -5.00 13.45
CA ALA A 76 -3.71 -4.77 14.91
C ALA A 76 -5.13 -4.50 15.45
N GLY A 77 -6.18 -4.54 14.60
CA GLY A 77 -7.57 -4.36 15.00
C GLY A 77 -8.15 -2.97 14.76
N ALA A 78 -7.45 -2.09 14.04
CA ALA A 78 -8.00 -0.79 13.67
C ALA A 78 -9.20 -0.92 12.73
N THR A 79 -10.18 -0.04 12.91
CA THR A 79 -11.30 0.11 11.98
C THR A 79 -10.83 0.72 10.66
N ILE A 80 -11.66 0.63 9.61
CA ILE A 80 -11.41 1.25 8.31
C ILE A 80 -11.06 2.74 8.47
N VAL A 81 -11.84 3.47 9.27
CA VAL A 81 -11.62 4.91 9.51
C VAL A 81 -10.31 5.18 10.25
N GLN A 82 -9.95 4.36 11.24
CA GLN A 82 -8.70 4.49 11.96
C GLN A 82 -7.48 4.18 11.09
N GLU A 83 -7.53 3.11 10.27
CA GLU A 83 -6.48 2.84 9.30
C GLU A 83 -6.26 4.04 8.37
N MET A 84 -7.35 4.60 7.84
CA MET A 84 -7.28 5.79 6.97
C MET A 84 -6.67 6.98 7.68
N ALA A 85 -7.11 7.28 8.89
CA ALA A 85 -6.60 8.41 9.66
C ALA A 85 -5.10 8.28 9.94
N PHE A 86 -4.65 7.11 10.38
CA PHE A 86 -3.23 6.86 10.64
C PHE A 86 -2.38 6.90 9.38
N ALA A 87 -2.85 6.32 8.28
CA ALA A 87 -2.14 6.35 7.00
C ALA A 87 -1.95 7.78 6.48
N LEU A 88 -3.02 8.58 6.52
CA LEU A 88 -2.98 9.97 6.05
C LEU A 88 -2.11 10.84 6.95
N ALA A 89 -2.16 10.62 8.28
CA ALA A 89 -1.29 11.33 9.22
C ALA A 89 0.19 11.01 8.99
N ILE A 90 0.55 9.74 8.80
CA ILE A 90 1.93 9.32 8.47
C ILE A 90 2.36 9.90 7.12
N GLY A 91 1.47 9.88 6.13
CA GLY A 91 1.74 10.49 4.83
C GLY A 91 2.01 11.99 4.93
N ALA A 92 1.20 12.72 5.71
CA ALA A 92 1.38 14.14 5.95
C ALA A 92 2.70 14.44 6.70
N GLU A 93 3.07 13.61 7.69
CA GLU A 93 4.35 13.72 8.40
C GLU A 93 5.55 13.52 7.47
N TYR A 94 5.48 12.59 6.51
CA TYR A 94 6.52 12.47 5.49
C TYR A 94 6.60 13.70 4.61
N LEU A 95 5.46 14.27 4.19
CA LEU A 95 5.46 15.49 3.40
C LEU A 95 6.08 16.65 4.18
N ASP A 96 5.70 16.84 5.43
CA ASP A 96 6.24 17.88 6.31
C ASP A 96 7.77 17.76 6.43
N LYS A 97 8.27 16.61 6.88
CA LYS A 97 9.71 16.39 7.08
C LYS A 97 10.53 16.44 5.79
N LEU A 98 10.00 15.99 4.66
CA LEU A 98 10.75 15.97 3.39
C LEU A 98 10.68 17.30 2.65
N THR A 99 9.61 18.09 2.80
CA THR A 99 9.55 19.44 2.22
C THR A 99 10.37 20.47 2.99
N ASP A 100 10.73 20.20 4.24
CA ASP A 100 11.71 21.00 4.99
C ASP A 100 13.14 20.89 4.43
N THR A 101 13.34 19.99 3.46
CA THR A 101 14.61 19.84 2.73
C THR A 101 14.59 20.64 1.41
N ASP A 102 15.52 20.34 0.49
CA ASP A 102 15.56 20.92 -0.86
C ASP A 102 14.57 20.24 -1.85
N LEU A 103 13.78 19.26 -1.40
CA LEU A 103 12.85 18.54 -2.25
C LEU A 103 11.52 19.29 -2.41
N SER A 104 11.07 19.41 -3.67
CA SER A 104 9.72 19.91 -3.93
C SER A 104 8.68 18.83 -3.63
N ILE A 105 7.47 19.25 -3.23
CA ILE A 105 6.33 18.36 -3.02
C ILE A 105 6.07 17.48 -4.25
N ASP A 106 6.17 18.03 -5.44
CA ASP A 106 5.95 17.34 -6.71
C ASP A 106 7.03 16.27 -7.01
N ALA A 107 8.20 16.35 -6.39
CA ALA A 107 9.25 15.32 -6.47
C ALA A 107 9.03 14.19 -5.45
N ILE A 108 8.44 14.51 -4.28
CA ILE A 108 8.20 13.56 -3.19
C ILE A 108 7.00 12.65 -3.50
N LEU A 109 5.89 13.22 -3.95
CA LEU A 109 4.62 12.49 -4.12
C LEU A 109 4.73 11.23 -5.00
N PRO A 110 5.42 11.24 -6.15
CA PRO A 110 5.57 10.04 -6.98
C PRO A 110 6.41 8.93 -6.32
N LYS A 111 7.16 9.26 -5.27
CA LYS A 111 7.99 8.30 -4.52
C LYS A 111 7.24 7.62 -3.39
N MET A 112 6.04 8.10 -3.07
CA MET A 112 5.22 7.58 -1.98
C MET A 112 4.25 6.51 -2.47
N ARG A 113 4.08 5.45 -1.68
CA ARG A 113 3.12 4.38 -1.89
C ARG A 113 2.42 4.04 -0.58
N PHE A 114 1.11 3.94 -0.62
CA PHE A 114 0.30 3.55 0.53
C PHE A 114 -0.03 2.06 0.45
N ASN A 115 0.40 1.32 1.46
CA ASN A 115 0.19 -0.11 1.60
C ASN A 115 -0.94 -0.34 2.61
N VAL A 116 -2.13 -0.67 2.12
CA VAL A 116 -3.35 -0.77 2.92
C VAL A 116 -3.83 -2.22 3.03
N ALA A 117 -4.58 -2.54 4.07
CA ALA A 117 -5.24 -3.83 4.17
C ALA A 117 -6.65 -3.78 3.60
N VAL A 118 -7.17 -4.92 3.15
CA VAL A 118 -8.56 -5.09 2.72
C VAL A 118 -9.21 -6.20 3.52
N GLY A 119 -10.25 -5.82 4.24
CA GLY A 119 -11.02 -6.71 5.10
C GLY A 119 -12.20 -7.39 4.40
N GLN A 120 -13.19 -7.79 5.19
CA GLN A 120 -14.35 -8.55 4.72
C GLN A 120 -15.56 -7.68 4.34
N ASN A 121 -15.57 -6.40 4.75
CA ASN A 121 -16.69 -5.52 4.47
C ASN A 121 -16.61 -4.99 3.04
N TYR A 122 -17.06 -5.80 2.10
CA TYR A 122 -16.87 -5.67 0.67
C TYR A 122 -17.09 -4.24 0.13
N PHE A 123 -18.26 -3.66 0.40
CA PHE A 123 -18.61 -2.34 -0.14
C PHE A 123 -17.91 -1.20 0.60
N MET A 124 -17.70 -1.33 1.91
CA MET A 124 -16.96 -0.33 2.68
C MET A 124 -15.47 -0.29 2.31
N GLU A 125 -14.89 -1.42 1.93
CA GLU A 125 -13.52 -1.46 1.42
C GLU A 125 -13.40 -0.77 0.06
N MET A 126 -14.40 -0.87 -0.81
CA MET A 126 -14.45 -0.09 -2.05
C MET A 126 -14.56 1.42 -1.76
N ALA A 127 -15.48 1.80 -0.86
CA ALA A 127 -15.65 3.20 -0.43
C ALA A 127 -14.36 3.76 0.19
N LYS A 128 -13.65 2.97 1.01
CA LYS A 128 -12.34 3.33 1.58
C LYS A 128 -11.34 3.76 0.50
N MET A 129 -11.22 3.01 -0.59
CA MET A 129 -10.26 3.34 -1.66
C MET A 129 -10.60 4.66 -2.38
N ARG A 130 -11.88 4.98 -2.50
CA ARG A 130 -12.35 6.27 -3.04
C ARG A 130 -12.06 7.42 -2.07
N ALA A 131 -12.42 7.25 -0.80
CA ALA A 131 -12.18 8.24 0.25
C ALA A 131 -10.68 8.56 0.43
N TYR A 132 -9.82 7.54 0.40
CA TYR A 132 -8.37 7.73 0.46
C TYR A 132 -7.86 8.69 -0.62
N ARG A 133 -8.30 8.52 -1.86
CA ARG A 133 -7.84 9.37 -2.98
C ARG A 133 -8.26 10.81 -2.80
N VAL A 134 -9.50 11.05 -2.38
CA VAL A 134 -10.03 12.40 -2.17
C VAL A 134 -9.30 13.08 -1.02
N LEU A 135 -9.17 12.40 0.12
CA LEU A 135 -8.51 12.96 1.31
C LEU A 135 -7.03 13.21 1.07
N TRP A 136 -6.33 12.28 0.42
CA TRP A 136 -4.92 12.48 0.08
C TRP A 136 -4.70 13.62 -0.89
N ALA A 137 -5.53 13.73 -1.92
CA ALA A 137 -5.45 14.85 -2.86
C ALA A 137 -5.62 16.20 -2.16
N ASN A 138 -6.52 16.30 -1.18
CA ASN A 138 -6.70 17.51 -0.39
C ASN A 138 -5.46 17.81 0.47
N ILE A 139 -4.86 16.80 1.10
CA ILE A 139 -3.63 16.98 1.89
C ILE A 139 -2.49 17.43 0.96
N ALA A 140 -2.26 16.72 -0.15
CA ALA A 140 -1.20 17.08 -1.09
C ALA A 140 -1.35 18.51 -1.64
N LYS A 141 -2.57 18.92 -1.98
CA LYS A 141 -2.87 20.31 -2.40
C LYS A 141 -2.61 21.32 -1.28
N ALA A 142 -2.89 20.98 -0.02
CA ALA A 142 -2.57 21.86 1.12
C ALA A 142 -1.08 22.09 1.29
N PHE A 143 -0.24 21.11 0.92
CA PHE A 143 1.22 21.23 0.84
C PHE A 143 1.71 21.91 -0.44
N GLY A 144 0.81 22.35 -1.33
CA GLY A 144 1.14 23.08 -2.55
C GLY A 144 1.41 22.20 -3.79
N ALA A 145 1.00 20.94 -3.76
CA ALA A 145 1.15 20.05 -4.92
C ALA A 145 0.29 20.48 -6.10
N LYS A 146 0.79 20.29 -7.31
CA LYS A 146 0.00 20.39 -8.52
C LYS A 146 -1.06 19.30 -8.57
N GLU A 147 -2.21 19.60 -9.17
CA GLU A 147 -3.33 18.66 -9.23
C GLU A 147 -2.97 17.33 -9.92
N GLU A 148 -2.17 17.38 -10.95
CA GLU A 148 -1.70 16.21 -11.69
C GLU A 148 -0.84 15.25 -10.85
N ASN A 149 -0.13 15.77 -9.82
CA ASN A 149 0.75 15.04 -8.93
C ASN A 149 0.08 14.64 -7.61
N ALA A 150 -1.08 15.20 -7.28
CA ALA A 150 -1.83 14.92 -6.04
C ALA A 150 -2.50 13.52 -6.03
N LYS A 151 -1.95 12.56 -6.77
CA LYS A 151 -2.48 11.21 -6.91
C LYS A 151 -1.93 10.30 -5.81
N MET A 152 -2.80 9.50 -5.21
CA MET A 152 -2.42 8.49 -4.23
C MET A 152 -2.12 7.16 -4.92
N LEU A 153 -0.91 6.64 -4.77
CA LEU A 153 -0.56 5.30 -5.23
C LEU A 153 -0.90 4.29 -4.12
N ILE A 154 -1.87 3.43 -4.38
CA ILE A 154 -2.38 2.46 -3.40
C ILE A 154 -1.98 1.05 -3.82
N HIS A 155 -1.31 0.35 -2.92
CA HIS A 155 -1.15 -1.10 -2.95
C HIS A 155 -1.95 -1.73 -1.82
N ALA A 156 -2.67 -2.81 -2.08
CA ALA A 156 -3.45 -3.45 -1.05
C ALA A 156 -3.07 -4.92 -0.84
N PHE A 157 -3.34 -5.40 0.39
CA PHE A 157 -3.20 -6.79 0.83
C PHE A 157 -4.51 -7.25 1.45
N ASN A 158 -4.78 -8.55 1.46
CA ASN A 158 -5.83 -9.08 2.32
C ASN A 158 -5.44 -8.91 3.80
N ALA A 159 -6.38 -8.45 4.61
CA ALA A 159 -6.19 -8.30 6.05
C ALA A 159 -6.02 -9.67 6.72
N GLN A 160 -4.90 -9.88 7.40
CA GLN A 160 -4.61 -11.15 8.09
C GLN A 160 -5.52 -11.39 9.30
N ILE A 161 -5.96 -10.32 9.97
CA ILE A 161 -6.87 -10.41 11.11
C ILE A 161 -8.20 -11.10 10.77
N ASN A 162 -8.58 -11.11 9.50
CA ASN A 162 -9.81 -11.73 9.02
C ASN A 162 -9.65 -13.21 8.64
N MET A 163 -8.43 -13.76 8.74
CA MET A 163 -8.16 -15.15 8.44
C MET A 163 -8.41 -16.05 9.64
N SER A 164 -8.94 -17.23 9.38
CA SER A 164 -9.22 -18.23 10.41
C SER A 164 -8.10 -19.29 10.45
N LEU A 165 -7.75 -19.73 11.66
CA LEU A 165 -6.90 -20.90 11.87
C LEU A 165 -7.70 -22.20 11.70
N TYR A 166 -9.01 -22.15 11.97
CA TYR A 166 -9.92 -23.28 11.80
C TYR A 166 -10.43 -23.30 10.37
N ASP A 167 -10.38 -24.46 9.73
CA ASP A 167 -10.74 -24.64 8.33
C ASP A 167 -10.06 -23.59 7.41
N SER A 168 -8.74 -23.68 7.39
CA SER A 168 -7.88 -22.67 6.74
C SER A 168 -8.10 -22.55 5.23
N TYR A 169 -8.59 -23.60 4.56
CA TYR A 169 -8.94 -23.54 3.14
C TYR A 169 -10.05 -22.53 2.83
N VAL A 170 -10.95 -22.26 3.78
CA VAL A 170 -11.97 -21.22 3.62
C VAL A 170 -11.35 -19.81 3.52
N ASN A 171 -10.10 -19.63 3.96
CA ASN A 171 -9.39 -18.36 3.74
C ASN A 171 -9.23 -18.03 2.25
N MET A 172 -9.19 -19.03 1.36
CA MET A 172 -9.17 -18.77 -0.09
C MET A 172 -10.42 -18.02 -0.56
N LEU A 173 -11.59 -18.34 0.00
CA LEU A 173 -12.84 -17.60 -0.29
C LEU A 173 -12.78 -16.18 0.26
N ARG A 174 -12.26 -16.00 1.49
CA ARG A 174 -12.13 -14.68 2.12
C ARG A 174 -11.17 -13.79 1.33
N THR A 175 -10.02 -14.33 0.92
CA THR A 175 -9.06 -13.58 0.13
C THR A 175 -9.59 -13.27 -1.26
N THR A 176 -10.41 -14.14 -1.87
CA THR A 176 -11.06 -13.86 -3.15
C THR A 176 -11.99 -12.65 -3.06
N THR A 177 -12.90 -12.63 -2.10
CA THR A 177 -13.85 -11.52 -1.94
C THR A 177 -13.13 -10.21 -1.59
N GLY A 178 -12.12 -10.25 -0.72
CA GLY A 178 -11.27 -9.10 -0.43
C GLY A 178 -10.51 -8.58 -1.66
N SER A 179 -9.97 -9.48 -2.48
CA SER A 179 -9.31 -9.13 -3.74
C SER A 179 -10.26 -8.43 -4.71
N MET A 180 -11.48 -8.95 -4.85
CA MET A 180 -12.52 -8.34 -5.68
C MET A 180 -12.82 -6.91 -5.23
N SER A 181 -13.03 -6.67 -3.93
CA SER A 181 -13.33 -5.33 -3.41
C SER A 181 -12.16 -4.34 -3.63
N ALA A 182 -10.93 -4.79 -3.49
CA ALA A 182 -9.74 -3.98 -3.75
C ALA A 182 -9.63 -3.59 -5.22
N ILE A 183 -9.76 -4.56 -6.12
CA ILE A 183 -9.65 -4.34 -7.57
C ILE A 183 -10.76 -3.41 -8.06
N LEU A 184 -12.01 -3.66 -7.68
CA LEU A 184 -13.16 -2.82 -8.05
C LEU A 184 -13.11 -1.45 -7.37
N GLY A 185 -12.51 -1.32 -6.19
CA GLY A 185 -12.16 -0.05 -5.56
C GLY A 185 -11.02 0.71 -6.25
N GLY A 186 -10.39 0.08 -7.26
CA GLY A 186 -9.40 0.70 -8.15
C GLY A 186 -8.01 0.86 -7.53
N VAL A 187 -7.51 -0.08 -6.74
CA VAL A 187 -6.12 -0.05 -6.28
C VAL A 187 -5.15 -0.19 -7.46
N HIS A 188 -3.95 0.39 -7.34
CA HIS A 188 -2.94 0.33 -8.39
C HIS A 188 -2.28 -1.04 -8.50
N SER A 189 -2.16 -1.73 -7.39
CA SER A 189 -1.65 -3.10 -7.34
C SER A 189 -2.19 -3.83 -6.11
N PHE A 190 -2.21 -5.15 -6.18
CA PHE A 190 -2.75 -6.00 -5.13
C PHE A 190 -1.87 -7.24 -4.94
N SER A 191 -1.69 -7.66 -3.68
CA SER A 191 -1.05 -8.92 -3.33
C SER A 191 -2.02 -9.78 -2.53
N VAL A 192 -2.39 -10.93 -3.07
CA VAL A 192 -3.21 -11.90 -2.34
C VAL A 192 -2.38 -12.54 -1.24
N THR A 193 -2.90 -12.53 -0.03
CA THR A 193 -2.30 -13.23 1.11
C THR A 193 -2.56 -14.73 0.99
N PRO A 194 -1.52 -15.58 0.96
CA PRO A 194 -1.69 -17.03 0.94
C PRO A 194 -2.56 -17.53 2.10
N PHE A 195 -3.40 -18.52 1.87
CA PHE A 195 -4.41 -18.96 2.83
C PHE A 195 -3.83 -19.56 4.12
N ASP A 196 -2.59 -20.06 4.07
CA ASP A 196 -1.86 -20.70 5.17
C ASP A 196 -0.98 -19.74 5.99
N MET A 197 -0.78 -18.51 5.53
CA MET A 197 0.20 -17.56 6.08
C MET A 197 0.03 -17.25 7.58
N VAL A 198 -1.17 -17.45 8.13
CA VAL A 198 -1.46 -17.10 9.54
C VAL A 198 -1.16 -18.21 10.53
N TYR A 199 -0.88 -19.44 10.09
CA TYR A 199 -0.68 -20.59 10.99
C TYR A 199 0.57 -21.42 10.71
N GLU A 200 1.20 -21.27 9.53
CA GLU A 200 2.42 -21.96 9.17
C GLU A 200 3.24 -21.16 8.15
N PRO A 201 4.52 -21.48 7.94
CA PRO A 201 5.27 -20.94 6.83
C PRO A 201 4.57 -21.27 5.52
N THR A 202 4.34 -20.24 4.71
CA THR A 202 3.59 -20.36 3.46
C THR A 202 4.15 -21.46 2.56
N THR A 203 3.27 -22.34 2.11
CA THR A 203 3.60 -23.45 1.21
C THR A 203 3.61 -22.99 -0.25
N GLU A 204 4.39 -23.67 -1.10
CA GLU A 204 4.41 -23.42 -2.55
C GLU A 204 2.99 -23.57 -3.17
N PHE A 205 2.20 -24.50 -2.62
CA PHE A 205 0.81 -24.68 -3.04
C PHE A 205 -0.04 -23.45 -2.75
N ALA A 206 0.04 -22.89 -1.53
CA ALA A 206 -0.72 -21.71 -1.15
C ALA A 206 -0.28 -20.46 -1.93
N GLU A 207 1.00 -20.28 -2.19
CA GLU A 207 1.51 -19.21 -3.05
C GLU A 207 1.01 -19.32 -4.48
N ARG A 208 0.98 -20.55 -5.03
CA ARG A 208 0.43 -20.80 -6.36
C ARG A 208 -1.05 -20.48 -6.44
N ILE A 209 -1.84 -20.86 -5.43
CA ILE A 209 -3.27 -20.52 -5.35
C ILE A 209 -3.46 -19.00 -5.29
N ALA A 210 -2.73 -18.30 -4.42
CA ALA A 210 -2.82 -16.85 -4.29
C ALA A 210 -2.51 -16.11 -5.62
N ARG A 211 -1.52 -16.59 -6.37
CA ARG A 211 -1.19 -16.06 -7.70
C ARG A 211 -2.29 -16.37 -8.73
N ASN A 212 -2.76 -17.61 -8.77
CA ASN A 212 -3.79 -18.03 -9.72
C ASN A 212 -5.11 -17.32 -9.47
N GLN A 213 -5.45 -17.03 -8.23
CA GLN A 213 -6.63 -16.23 -7.87
C GLN A 213 -6.63 -14.86 -8.57
N GLN A 214 -5.48 -14.17 -8.62
CA GLN A 214 -5.36 -12.90 -9.33
C GLN A 214 -5.51 -13.09 -10.85
N LEU A 215 -4.96 -14.16 -11.41
CA LEU A 215 -5.10 -14.47 -12.83
C LEU A 215 -6.56 -14.76 -13.21
N ILE A 216 -7.29 -15.52 -12.39
CA ILE A 216 -8.73 -15.80 -12.59
C ILE A 216 -9.53 -14.48 -12.59
N LEU A 217 -9.29 -13.61 -11.59
CA LEU A 217 -10.00 -12.32 -11.51
C LEU A 217 -9.71 -11.43 -12.73
N LYS A 218 -8.51 -11.48 -13.28
CA LYS A 218 -8.13 -10.71 -14.45
C LYS A 218 -8.60 -11.34 -15.76
N GLU A 219 -8.21 -12.60 -16.02
CA GLU A 219 -8.34 -13.22 -17.35
C GLU A 219 -9.71 -13.88 -17.57
N GLU A 220 -10.36 -14.38 -16.51
CA GLU A 220 -11.66 -15.06 -16.62
C GLU A 220 -12.82 -14.16 -16.17
N SER A 221 -12.66 -13.43 -15.05
CA SER A 221 -13.69 -12.52 -14.54
C SER A 221 -13.61 -11.12 -15.13
N HIS A 222 -12.57 -10.78 -15.87
CA HIS A 222 -12.38 -9.55 -16.61
C HIS A 222 -12.52 -8.26 -15.77
N PHE A 223 -12.09 -8.28 -14.51
CA PHE A 223 -12.20 -7.13 -13.61
C PHE A 223 -11.34 -5.94 -14.03
N ASP A 224 -10.38 -6.15 -14.91
CA ASP A 224 -9.54 -5.11 -15.51
C ASP A 224 -10.19 -4.40 -16.71
N LYS A 225 -11.37 -4.83 -17.16
CA LYS A 225 -12.06 -4.27 -18.34
C LYS A 225 -13.04 -3.15 -18.01
N VAL A 226 -13.37 -2.96 -16.74
CA VAL A 226 -14.35 -1.97 -16.30
C VAL A 226 -13.68 -0.94 -15.39
N ALA A 227 -13.81 0.34 -15.75
CA ALA A 227 -13.35 1.45 -14.92
C ALA A 227 -14.46 1.87 -13.95
N ASP A 228 -14.13 1.96 -12.67
CA ASP A 228 -15.01 2.44 -11.59
C ASP A 228 -16.45 1.89 -11.64
N PRO A 229 -16.64 0.57 -11.55
CA PRO A 229 -17.97 -0.05 -11.64
C PRO A 229 -18.88 0.30 -10.45
N ALA A 230 -18.34 0.91 -9.40
CA ALA A 230 -19.06 1.37 -8.21
C ALA A 230 -19.59 2.82 -8.33
N ALA A 231 -19.24 3.51 -9.41
CA ALA A 231 -19.68 4.89 -9.61
C ALA A 231 -21.21 5.00 -9.63
N GLY A 232 -21.77 5.97 -8.89
CA GLY A 232 -23.19 6.18 -8.77
C GLY A 232 -23.93 5.26 -7.79
N SER A 233 -23.21 4.34 -7.12
CA SER A 233 -23.78 3.52 -6.06
C SER A 233 -24.06 4.38 -4.82
N TYR A 234 -25.33 4.53 -4.43
CA TYR A 234 -25.70 5.33 -3.27
C TYR A 234 -25.00 4.91 -1.97
N TYR A 235 -24.76 3.62 -1.76
CA TYR A 235 -24.11 3.12 -0.57
C TYR A 235 -22.62 3.44 -0.54
N ILE A 236 -21.96 3.48 -1.70
CA ILE A 236 -20.51 3.68 -1.80
C ILE A 236 -20.16 5.17 -1.89
N GLU A 237 -21.05 5.98 -2.46
CA GLU A 237 -20.85 7.42 -2.65
C GLU A 237 -21.18 8.25 -1.38
N ASN A 238 -22.06 7.77 -0.50
CA ASN A 238 -22.46 8.41 0.76
C ASN A 238 -21.62 7.94 1.96
#